data_3af054b566c22985ad12c8e5f247b954
#
_entry.id   3af054b566c22985ad12c8e5f247b954
#
_cell.length_a   1.000
_cell.length_b   1.000
_cell.length_c   1.000
_cell.angle_alpha   90.00
_cell.angle_beta   90.00
_cell.angle_gamma   90.00
#
_symmetry.space_group_name_H-M   'P 1'
#
loop_
_entity.id
_entity.type
_entity.pdbx_description
1 polymer ?
#
loop_
_entity_poly.entity_id
_entity_poly.type
_entity_poly.pdbx_seq_one_letter_code
_entity_poly.pdbx_strand_id
1 'polypeptide(L)'
;MSDLKRILLVEDDPKDVELTLTGLAEYNLANEVVIVRDGEEALDYLYRRGNHQTRANGNPAVMLLDLKLPKVNGFEVLEQVRADENLKMLPVVVLTSSHEERDLVKSYKLGVNGYVVKPVEFHQFVNAVKELGVFWAVINEPPPGSVKKR
;
A
#
# COMPACT_ATOMS: atom_id res chain seq x y z
N MET A 1 -23.41 -0.92 8.41
CA MET A 1 -22.53 -1.50 7.38
C MET A 1 -21.32 -0.61 7.20
N SER A 2 -20.18 -1.18 7.28
CA SER A 2 -18.93 -0.44 7.14
C SER A 2 -18.60 -0.21 5.66
N ASP A 3 -18.16 1.00 5.33
CA ASP A 3 -17.64 1.33 4.00
C ASP A 3 -16.12 1.30 3.97
N LEU A 4 -15.52 0.49 4.84
CA LEU A 4 -14.07 0.35 4.88
C LEU A 4 -13.55 -0.17 3.54
N LYS A 5 -12.43 0.39 3.12
CA LYS A 5 -11.84 0.11 1.82
C LYS A 5 -10.58 -0.73 1.99
N ARG A 6 -10.23 -1.48 0.97
CA ARG A 6 -9.06 -2.36 1.01
C ARG A 6 -7.76 -1.60 0.98
N ILE A 7 -6.81 -2.06 1.79
CA ILE A 7 -5.44 -1.56 1.81
C ILE A 7 -4.55 -2.67 1.27
N LEU A 8 -3.74 -2.36 0.26
CA LEU A 8 -2.72 -3.29 -0.21
C LEU A 8 -1.40 -2.90 0.43
N LEU A 9 -0.83 -3.81 1.22
CA LEU A 9 0.48 -3.60 1.85
C LEU A 9 1.52 -4.42 1.10
N VAL A 10 2.51 -3.75 0.53
CA VAL A 10 3.63 -4.38 -0.18
C VAL A 10 4.87 -4.26 0.70
N GLU A 11 5.21 -5.34 1.38
CA GLU A 11 6.26 -5.33 2.40
C GLU A 11 6.83 -6.73 2.56
N ASP A 12 8.16 -6.87 2.46
CA ASP A 12 8.81 -8.17 2.59
C ASP A 12 9.32 -8.47 4.00
N ASP A 13 9.46 -7.47 4.86
CA ASP A 13 9.97 -7.65 6.21
C ASP A 13 8.83 -8.11 7.14
N PRO A 14 8.89 -9.34 7.68
CA PRO A 14 7.82 -9.85 8.55
C PRO A 14 7.60 -9.00 9.79
N LYS A 15 8.64 -8.40 10.32
CA LYS A 15 8.52 -7.54 11.49
C LYS A 15 7.71 -6.28 11.17
N ASP A 16 7.99 -5.67 10.03
CA ASP A 16 7.26 -4.47 9.62
C ASP A 16 5.82 -4.79 9.25
N VAL A 17 5.57 -5.98 8.67
CA VAL A 17 4.20 -6.44 8.44
C VAL A 17 3.44 -6.54 9.75
N GLU A 18 4.05 -7.15 10.77
CA GLU A 18 3.40 -7.33 12.06
C GLU A 18 3.12 -5.99 12.75
N LEU A 19 4.07 -5.06 12.69
CA LEU A 19 3.88 -3.73 13.26
C LEU A 19 2.76 -2.96 12.54
N THR A 20 2.68 -3.12 11.23
CA THR A 20 1.62 -2.49 10.44
C THR A 20 0.25 -3.03 10.84
N LEU A 21 0.13 -4.34 10.95
CA LEU A 21 -1.13 -4.96 11.38
C LEU A 21 -1.52 -4.53 12.80
N THR A 22 -0.53 -4.39 13.69
CA THR A 22 -0.79 -3.93 15.06
C THR A 22 -1.40 -2.52 15.04
N GLY A 23 -0.82 -1.62 14.25
CA GLY A 23 -1.36 -0.26 14.16
C GLY A 23 -2.76 -0.20 13.59
N LEU A 24 -3.02 -0.99 12.55
CA LEU A 24 -4.33 -1.00 11.91
C LEU A 24 -5.41 -1.66 12.78
N ALA A 25 -5.03 -2.61 13.63
CA ALA A 25 -5.99 -3.30 14.49
C ALA A 25 -6.66 -2.37 15.50
N GLU A 26 -6.03 -1.26 15.86
CA GLU A 26 -6.61 -0.33 16.83
C GLU A 26 -7.92 0.30 16.34
N TYR A 27 -8.13 0.32 15.03
CA TYR A 27 -9.37 0.84 14.43
C TYR A 27 -10.10 -0.25 13.65
N ASN A 28 -9.83 -1.52 13.97
CA ASN A 28 -10.45 -2.67 13.30
C ASN A 28 -10.16 -2.71 11.79
N LEU A 29 -9.01 -2.19 11.38
CA LEU A 29 -8.63 -2.13 9.96
C LEU A 29 -7.76 -3.30 9.52
N ALA A 30 -7.29 -4.14 10.45
CA ALA A 30 -6.36 -5.22 10.11
C ALA A 30 -6.96 -6.22 9.11
N ASN A 31 -8.28 -6.43 9.15
CA ASN A 31 -8.96 -7.36 8.24
C ASN A 31 -9.16 -6.78 6.84
N GLU A 32 -8.89 -5.49 6.67
CA GLU A 32 -9.03 -4.81 5.38
C GLU A 32 -7.71 -4.78 4.61
N VAL A 33 -6.66 -5.38 5.16
CA VAL A 33 -5.33 -5.37 4.57
C VAL A 33 -5.07 -6.64 3.81
N VAL A 34 -4.62 -6.49 2.57
CA VAL A 34 -4.06 -7.61 1.80
C VAL A 34 -2.56 -7.42 1.81
N ILE A 35 -1.83 -8.45 2.20
CA ILE A 35 -0.38 -8.39 2.32
C ILE A 35 0.25 -9.15 1.17
N VAL A 36 1.15 -8.49 0.44
CA VAL A 36 2.00 -9.12 -0.56
C VAL A 36 3.44 -8.82 -0.20
N ARG A 37 4.34 -9.74 -0.51
CA ARG A 37 5.69 -9.72 0.07
C ARG A 37 6.80 -9.40 -0.91
N ASP A 38 6.46 -9.20 -2.17
CA ASP A 38 7.44 -8.78 -3.18
C ASP A 38 6.72 -8.05 -4.30
N GLY A 39 7.51 -7.43 -5.18
CA GLY A 39 6.94 -6.63 -6.25
C GLY A 39 6.21 -7.44 -7.30
N GLU A 40 6.64 -8.67 -7.53
CA GLU A 40 5.96 -9.54 -8.49
C GLU A 40 4.56 -9.89 -7.98
N GLU A 41 4.44 -10.26 -6.70
CA GLU A 41 3.14 -10.54 -6.11
C GLU A 41 2.24 -9.31 -6.09
N ALA A 42 2.82 -8.13 -5.87
CA ALA A 42 2.04 -6.89 -5.91
C ALA A 42 1.41 -6.71 -7.29
N LEU A 43 2.18 -6.92 -8.35
CA LEU A 43 1.67 -6.80 -9.71
C LEU A 43 0.63 -7.89 -10.00
N ASP A 44 0.88 -9.11 -9.52
CA ASP A 44 -0.09 -10.20 -9.69
C ASP A 44 -1.42 -9.85 -9.02
N TYR A 45 -1.38 -9.26 -7.85
CA TYR A 45 -2.59 -8.82 -7.18
C TYR A 45 -3.32 -7.75 -7.99
N LEU A 46 -2.58 -6.73 -8.42
CA LEU A 46 -3.19 -5.61 -9.13
C LEU A 46 -3.76 -6.02 -10.49
N TYR A 47 -3.10 -6.92 -11.19
CA TYR A 47 -3.57 -7.42 -12.50
C TYR A 47 -4.49 -8.63 -12.38
N ARG A 48 -4.76 -9.12 -11.16
CA ARG A 48 -5.61 -10.27 -10.90
C ARG A 48 -5.13 -11.53 -11.64
N ARG A 49 -3.86 -11.83 -11.45
CA ARG A 49 -3.24 -13.01 -12.07
C ARG A 49 -2.51 -13.84 -11.01
N GLY A 50 -1.99 -15.00 -11.39
CA GLY A 50 -1.30 -15.90 -10.47
C GLY A 50 -2.23 -16.31 -9.33
N ASN A 51 -1.75 -16.22 -8.10
CA ASN A 51 -2.52 -16.61 -6.92
C ASN A 51 -3.67 -15.65 -6.61
N HIS A 52 -3.78 -14.54 -7.34
CA HIS A 52 -4.79 -13.52 -7.08
C HIS A 52 -5.85 -13.40 -8.17
N GLN A 53 -5.91 -14.37 -9.08
CA GLN A 53 -6.83 -14.28 -10.22
C GLN A 53 -8.30 -14.39 -9.81
N THR A 54 -8.60 -14.96 -8.65
CA THR A 54 -9.99 -15.14 -8.19
C THR A 54 -10.44 -14.06 -7.21
N ARG A 55 -9.60 -13.08 -6.90
CA ARG A 55 -9.99 -12.03 -5.97
C ARG A 55 -11.09 -11.14 -6.53
N ALA A 56 -11.78 -10.41 -5.65
CA ALA A 56 -12.82 -9.48 -6.05
C ALA A 56 -12.27 -8.43 -7.03
N ASN A 57 -13.10 -8.03 -7.96
CA ASN A 57 -12.77 -6.99 -8.94
C ASN A 57 -12.60 -5.63 -8.25
N GLY A 58 -11.82 -4.76 -8.86
CA GLY A 58 -11.59 -3.41 -8.35
C GLY A 58 -10.23 -3.25 -7.70
N ASN A 59 -9.76 -2.01 -7.61
CA ASN A 59 -8.46 -1.68 -7.05
C ASN A 59 -8.55 -1.44 -5.54
N PRO A 60 -7.45 -1.63 -4.79
CA PRO A 60 -7.46 -1.21 -3.39
C PRO A 60 -7.63 0.32 -3.30
N ALA A 61 -8.07 0.79 -2.14
CA ALA A 61 -8.22 2.23 -1.90
C ALA A 61 -6.87 2.92 -1.81
N VAL A 62 -5.84 2.19 -1.39
CA VAL A 62 -4.48 2.70 -1.29
C VAL A 62 -3.52 1.52 -1.31
N MET A 63 -2.33 1.76 -1.88
CA MET A 63 -1.21 0.82 -1.79
C MET A 63 -0.15 1.45 -0.90
N LEU A 64 0.20 0.76 0.19
CA LEU A 64 1.34 1.14 1.03
C LEU A 64 2.54 0.34 0.50
N LEU A 65 3.53 1.05 0.00
CA LEU A 65 4.58 0.44 -0.81
C LEU A 65 5.95 0.71 -0.24
N ASP A 66 6.69 -0.35 0.09
CA ASP A 66 8.12 -0.21 0.37
C ASP A 66 8.87 -0.17 -0.96
N LEU A 67 9.93 0.62 -1.00
CA LEU A 67 10.73 0.77 -2.22
C LEU A 67 11.72 -0.38 -2.42
N LYS A 68 12.21 -0.97 -1.34
CA LYS A 68 13.23 -2.05 -1.41
C LYS A 68 12.55 -3.40 -1.27
N LEU A 69 12.21 -4.00 -2.40
CA LEU A 69 11.51 -5.28 -2.45
C LEU A 69 12.31 -6.29 -3.27
N PRO A 70 12.20 -7.58 -2.94
CA PRO A 70 12.79 -8.62 -3.79
C PRO A 70 12.01 -8.77 -5.10
N LYS A 71 12.66 -9.41 -6.07
CA LYS A 71 12.16 -9.70 -7.42
C LYS A 71 11.96 -8.42 -8.23
N VAL A 72 10.79 -7.80 -8.12
CA VAL A 72 10.49 -6.51 -8.75
C VAL A 72 10.49 -5.46 -7.64
N ASN A 73 11.34 -4.45 -7.74
CA ASN A 73 11.43 -3.46 -6.66
C ASN A 73 10.28 -2.47 -6.70
N GLY A 74 10.17 -1.64 -5.65
CA GLY A 74 9.04 -0.72 -5.51
C GLY A 74 8.93 0.32 -6.61
N PHE A 75 10.06 0.81 -7.11
CA PHE A 75 10.01 1.77 -8.23
C PHE A 75 9.47 1.14 -9.49
N GLU A 76 9.84 -0.11 -9.76
CA GLU A 76 9.33 -0.84 -10.93
C GLU A 76 7.82 -1.08 -10.82
N VAL A 77 7.35 -1.43 -9.62
CA VAL A 77 5.90 -1.56 -9.38
C VAL A 77 5.20 -0.24 -9.68
N LEU A 78 5.75 0.84 -9.15
CA LEU A 78 5.16 2.17 -9.29
C LEU A 78 5.14 2.63 -10.75
N GLU A 79 6.22 2.38 -11.48
CA GLU A 79 6.28 2.72 -12.91
C GLU A 79 5.19 1.99 -13.71
N GLN A 80 5.01 0.70 -13.45
CA GLN A 80 3.97 -0.07 -14.15
C GLN A 80 2.57 0.41 -13.79
N VAL A 81 2.33 0.71 -12.52
CA VAL A 81 1.03 1.22 -12.07
C VAL A 81 0.70 2.54 -12.77
N ARG A 82 1.65 3.45 -12.85
CA ARG A 82 1.40 4.77 -13.44
C ARG A 82 1.27 4.72 -14.96
N ALA A 83 1.80 3.68 -15.60
CA ALA A 83 1.69 3.50 -17.05
C ALA A 83 0.42 2.76 -17.48
N ASP A 84 -0.31 2.15 -16.55
CA ASP A 84 -1.48 1.33 -16.87
C ASP A 84 -2.75 2.17 -16.76
N GLU A 85 -3.58 2.11 -17.80
CA GLU A 85 -4.82 2.90 -17.85
C GLU A 85 -5.78 2.60 -16.69
N ASN A 86 -5.80 1.36 -16.22
CA ASN A 86 -6.71 0.94 -15.16
C ASN A 86 -6.15 1.14 -13.76
N LEU A 87 -4.85 1.39 -13.64
CA LEU A 87 -4.17 1.50 -12.35
C LEU A 87 -3.58 2.88 -12.08
N LYS A 88 -3.51 3.74 -13.09
CA LYS A 88 -2.74 4.98 -12.97
C LYS A 88 -3.28 5.96 -11.91
N MET A 89 -4.54 5.81 -11.51
CA MET A 89 -5.12 6.66 -10.46
C MET A 89 -5.04 6.04 -9.07
N LEU A 90 -4.48 4.84 -8.95
CA LEU A 90 -4.35 4.17 -7.64
C LEU A 90 -3.58 5.06 -6.68
N PRO A 91 -4.16 5.39 -5.52
CA PRO A 91 -3.41 6.11 -4.50
C PRO A 91 -2.27 5.25 -3.97
N VAL A 92 -1.07 5.82 -3.93
CA VAL A 92 0.12 5.13 -3.44
C VAL A 92 0.79 5.99 -2.39
N VAL A 93 1.04 5.38 -1.23
CA VAL A 93 1.85 5.99 -0.18
C VAL A 93 3.09 5.12 0.00
N VAL A 94 4.25 5.71 -0.16
CA VAL A 94 5.52 5.02 0.10
C VAL A 94 5.73 4.94 1.60
N LEU A 95 6.03 3.75 2.10
CA LEU A 95 6.34 3.52 3.50
C LEU A 95 7.66 2.75 3.53
N THR A 96 8.76 3.44 3.73
CA THR A 96 10.10 2.89 3.52
C THR A 96 11.08 3.41 4.55
N SER A 97 12.17 2.67 4.77
CA SER A 97 13.26 3.13 5.63
C SER A 97 14.18 4.13 4.90
N SER A 98 14.05 4.26 3.58
CA SER A 98 14.89 5.17 2.82
C SER A 98 14.48 6.62 3.04
N HIS A 99 15.46 7.48 3.38
CA HIS A 99 15.25 8.92 3.44
C HIS A 99 16.18 9.67 2.48
N GLU A 100 16.66 8.96 1.46
CA GLU A 100 17.50 9.57 0.44
C GLU A 100 16.69 10.51 -0.45
N GLU A 101 17.24 11.69 -0.70
CA GLU A 101 16.55 12.71 -1.50
C GLU A 101 16.21 12.21 -2.89
N ARG A 102 17.12 11.43 -3.52
CA ARG A 102 16.88 10.89 -4.87
C ARG A 102 15.65 9.97 -4.91
N ASP A 103 15.43 9.18 -3.86
CA ASP A 103 14.27 8.29 -3.79
C ASP A 103 12.99 9.10 -3.59
N LEU A 104 13.06 10.12 -2.77
CA LEU A 104 11.94 11.03 -2.54
C LEU A 104 11.53 11.74 -3.85
N VAL A 105 12.51 12.29 -4.56
CA VAL A 105 12.24 12.99 -5.82
C VAL A 105 11.64 12.04 -6.85
N LYS A 106 12.24 10.87 -7.03
CA LYS A 106 11.77 9.90 -8.00
C LYS A 106 10.34 9.45 -7.68
N SER A 107 10.04 9.22 -6.40
CA SER A 107 8.69 8.82 -5.97
C SER A 107 7.66 9.87 -6.32
N TYR A 108 7.93 11.13 -6.02
CA TYR A 108 6.98 12.19 -6.34
C TYR A 108 6.84 12.42 -7.84
N LYS A 109 7.90 12.22 -8.61
CA LYS A 109 7.79 12.28 -10.08
C LYS A 109 6.87 11.17 -10.62
N LEU A 110 6.82 10.05 -9.92
CA LEU A 110 5.93 8.94 -10.28
C LEU A 110 4.54 9.06 -9.63
N GLY A 111 4.25 10.22 -9.08
CA GLY A 111 2.90 10.55 -8.64
C GLY A 111 2.44 9.89 -7.35
N VAL A 112 3.35 9.63 -6.40
CA VAL A 112 2.91 9.11 -5.11
C VAL A 112 2.13 10.17 -4.35
N ASN A 113 1.21 9.71 -3.52
CA ASN A 113 0.34 10.57 -2.73
C ASN A 113 0.91 10.88 -1.36
N GLY A 114 1.97 10.21 -0.97
CA GLY A 114 2.67 10.47 0.26
C GLY A 114 3.94 9.65 0.34
N TYR A 115 4.89 10.11 1.15
CA TYR A 115 6.16 9.44 1.35
C TYR A 115 6.45 9.47 2.84
N VAL A 116 6.36 8.30 3.47
CA VAL A 116 6.56 8.17 4.91
C VAL A 116 7.83 7.39 5.16
N VAL A 117 8.78 8.00 5.86
CA VAL A 117 9.99 7.30 6.31
C VAL A 117 9.60 6.50 7.54
N LYS A 118 9.88 5.20 7.52
CA LYS A 118 9.53 4.32 8.63
C LYS A 118 10.23 4.80 9.90
N PRO A 119 9.48 5.12 10.96
CA PRO A 119 10.09 5.45 12.24
C PRO A 119 10.85 4.24 12.79
N VAL A 120 11.98 4.51 13.43
CA VAL A 120 12.78 3.45 14.06
C VAL A 120 12.14 2.98 15.35
N GLU A 121 11.48 3.90 16.07
CA GLU A 121 10.88 3.59 17.36
C GLU A 121 9.52 2.91 17.16
N PHE A 122 9.28 1.84 17.89
CA PHE A 122 8.12 0.98 17.76
C PHE A 122 6.78 1.74 17.83
N HIS A 123 6.60 2.55 18.87
CA HIS A 123 5.33 3.26 19.07
C HIS A 123 5.06 4.29 17.99
N GLN A 124 6.11 4.94 17.49
CA GLN A 124 5.98 5.91 16.42
C GLN A 124 5.59 5.22 15.11
N PHE A 125 6.16 4.04 14.85
CA PHE A 125 5.82 3.27 13.66
C PHE A 125 4.34 2.86 13.70
N VAL A 126 3.92 2.27 14.80
CA VAL A 126 2.53 1.82 14.96
C VAL A 126 1.56 3.00 14.82
N ASN A 127 1.90 4.13 15.42
CA ASN A 127 1.04 5.30 15.37
C ASN A 127 0.93 5.89 13.96
N ALA A 128 2.06 5.95 13.24
CA ALA A 128 2.05 6.45 11.85
C ALA A 128 1.16 5.58 10.96
N VAL A 129 1.28 4.26 11.09
CA VAL A 129 0.47 3.33 10.31
C VAL A 129 -1.01 3.47 10.66
N LYS A 130 -1.31 3.63 11.93
CA LYS A 130 -2.69 3.83 12.37
C LYS A 130 -3.32 5.04 11.69
N GLU A 131 -2.62 6.16 11.68
CA GLU A 131 -3.11 7.38 11.03
C GLU A 131 -3.28 7.20 9.53
N LEU A 132 -2.34 6.52 8.87
CA LEU A 132 -2.47 6.21 7.45
C LEU A 132 -3.70 5.36 7.17
N GLY A 133 -3.93 4.34 8.00
CA GLY A 133 -5.09 3.47 7.83
C GLY A 133 -6.40 4.23 7.97
N VAL A 134 -6.51 5.07 8.99
CA VAL A 134 -7.72 5.85 9.20
C VAL A 134 -7.97 6.80 8.03
N PHE A 135 -6.95 7.52 7.58
CA PHE A 135 -7.14 8.44 6.47
C PHE A 135 -7.56 7.73 5.19
N TRP A 136 -6.80 6.71 4.80
CA TRP A 136 -6.99 6.11 3.47
C TRP A 136 -8.13 5.10 3.41
N ALA A 137 -8.43 4.40 4.50
CA ALA A 137 -9.48 3.39 4.51
C ALA A 137 -10.83 3.91 4.98
N VAL A 138 -10.85 5.02 5.74
CA VAL A 138 -12.08 5.53 6.34
C VAL A 138 -12.44 6.91 5.81
N ILE A 139 -11.49 7.84 5.83
CA ILE A 139 -11.78 9.25 5.56
C ILE A 139 -11.74 9.56 4.06
N ASN A 140 -10.71 9.13 3.37
CA ASN A 140 -10.53 9.49 1.97
C ASN A 140 -11.53 8.79 1.05
N GLU A 141 -12.01 9.50 0.05
CA GLU A 141 -12.84 8.91 -0.99
C GLU A 141 -11.93 8.47 -2.14
N PRO A 142 -11.77 7.15 -2.38
CA PRO A 142 -10.86 6.67 -3.42
C PRO A 142 -11.44 6.86 -4.82
N PRO A 143 -10.59 6.74 -5.85
CA PRO A 143 -11.09 6.81 -7.23
C PRO A 143 -12.15 5.75 -7.53
N PRO A 144 -13.04 6.01 -8.49
CA PRO A 144 -14.00 5.00 -8.93
C PRO A 144 -13.29 3.71 -9.35
N GLY A 145 -13.93 2.57 -9.10
CA GLY A 145 -13.35 1.27 -9.43
C GLY A 145 -12.58 0.63 -8.29
N SER A 146 -12.51 1.28 -7.13
CA SER A 146 -11.84 0.71 -5.95
C SER A 146 -12.70 -0.34 -5.26
N VAL A 147 -12.05 -1.36 -4.71
CA VAL A 147 -12.74 -2.40 -3.97
C VAL A 147 -13.24 -1.87 -2.64
N LYS A 148 -14.49 -2.15 -2.33
CA LYS A 148 -15.08 -1.83 -1.04
C LYS A 148 -15.53 -3.13 -0.35
N LYS A 149 -15.41 -3.16 0.97
CA LYS A 149 -15.94 -4.26 1.75
C LYS A 149 -17.45 -4.09 1.86
N ARG A 150 -18.12 -5.19 1.71
CA ARG A 150 -19.56 -5.22 1.87
C ARG A 150 -19.99 -5.75 3.23
#